data_7d59aae750c83b44836212aeb673332c
#
_entry.id   7d59aae750c83b44836212aeb673332c
#
_cell.length_a   1.000
_cell.length_b   1.000
_cell.length_c   1.000
_cell.angle_alpha   90.00
_cell.angle_beta   90.00
_cell.angle_gamma   90.00
#
_symmetry.space_group_name_H-M   'P 1'
#
loop_
_entity.id
_entity.type
_entity.pdbx_description
1 polymer ?
#
loop_
_entity_poly.entity_id
_entity_poly.type
_entity_poly.pdbx_seq_one_letter_code
_entity_poly.pdbx_strand_id
1 'polypeptide(L)'
;VKLSISLKTGLEMKYVEAGPQDAQVLILLHGLTDSSRSWSLSLPELAKDYRVYVLDQRGHGDSDAPDGPYTLSGFSDDVISFMDALHIEKATIAGHSMGSFIAQYIAMEYPERISNLILVGSADKTAGNETLDWLWENIQQFQEKVDSSFLEEWTSTPTPVDPEFLARLKEETAAVPVYVWKHATSMLMTEDFSARLPEITIPTLIIWGEQDAVFPYEDQVRLQAAIPHAQFKQYPEVGHNIQWEIPRQIGEEIATFVKANSRE
;
A
#
# COMPACT_ATOMS: atom_id res chain seq x y z
N VAL A 1 -12.70 -2.18 -14.85
CA VAL A 1 -13.14 -3.59 -14.66
C VAL A 1 -12.01 -4.33 -13.95
N LYS A 2 -12.33 -5.06 -12.86
CA LYS A 2 -11.36 -5.94 -12.20
C LYS A 2 -11.18 -7.22 -13.01
N LEU A 3 -9.93 -7.63 -13.14
CA LEU A 3 -9.49 -8.90 -13.71
C LEU A 3 -9.22 -9.90 -12.60
N SER A 4 -9.00 -11.15 -12.95
CA SER A 4 -8.78 -12.26 -12.01
C SER A 4 -7.62 -13.12 -12.45
N ILE A 5 -6.83 -13.60 -11.49
CA ILE A 5 -5.70 -14.48 -11.73
C ILE A 5 -5.52 -15.46 -10.56
N SER A 6 -5.31 -16.73 -10.87
CA SER A 6 -4.98 -17.75 -9.86
C SER A 6 -3.48 -17.76 -9.60
N LEU A 7 -3.10 -17.60 -8.35
CA LEU A 7 -1.71 -17.53 -7.91
C LEU A 7 -1.17 -18.92 -7.49
N LYS A 8 0.14 -19.13 -7.57
CA LYS A 8 0.79 -20.34 -7.04
C LYS A 8 0.60 -20.51 -5.52
N THR A 9 0.33 -19.40 -4.81
CA THR A 9 -0.02 -19.40 -3.39
C THR A 9 -1.40 -20.01 -3.09
N GLY A 10 -2.17 -20.33 -4.13
CA GLY A 10 -3.53 -20.85 -4.03
C GLY A 10 -4.61 -19.77 -3.92
N LEU A 11 -4.23 -18.50 -4.01
CA LEU A 11 -5.14 -17.36 -3.94
C LEU A 11 -5.69 -17.01 -5.33
N GLU A 12 -6.99 -16.78 -5.44
CA GLU A 12 -7.60 -16.08 -6.58
C GLU A 12 -7.51 -14.58 -6.33
N MET A 13 -6.59 -13.90 -7.02
CA MET A 13 -6.38 -12.46 -6.86
C MET A 13 -7.18 -11.66 -7.88
N LYS A 14 -7.81 -10.59 -7.43
CA LYS A 14 -8.41 -9.58 -8.29
C LYS A 14 -7.48 -8.38 -8.42
N TYR A 15 -7.50 -7.77 -9.60
CA TYR A 15 -6.65 -6.61 -9.87
C TYR A 15 -7.25 -5.73 -10.97
N VAL A 16 -6.78 -4.50 -11.03
CA VAL A 16 -7.06 -3.56 -12.12
C VAL A 16 -5.78 -3.40 -12.96
N GLU A 17 -5.92 -3.44 -14.27
CA GLU A 17 -4.84 -3.14 -15.21
C GLU A 17 -5.20 -1.90 -16.03
N ALA A 18 -4.23 -1.00 -16.22
CA ALA A 18 -4.38 0.20 -17.03
C ALA A 18 -3.05 0.62 -17.67
N GLY A 19 -3.14 1.41 -18.74
CA GLY A 19 -1.98 1.97 -19.43
C GLY A 19 -1.46 1.12 -20.59
N PRO A 20 -0.36 1.58 -21.25
CA PRO A 20 0.19 0.92 -22.42
C PRO A 20 0.81 -0.45 -22.08
N GLN A 21 0.53 -1.46 -22.90
CA GLN A 21 0.96 -2.85 -22.65
C GLN A 21 2.48 -3.03 -22.65
N ASP A 22 3.20 -2.24 -23.46
CA ASP A 22 4.65 -2.36 -23.60
C ASP A 22 5.43 -1.38 -22.70
N ALA A 23 4.73 -0.64 -21.84
CA ALA A 23 5.35 0.30 -20.92
C ALA A 23 5.96 -0.40 -19.69
N GLN A 24 6.82 0.31 -18.98
CA GLN A 24 7.37 -0.17 -17.70
C GLN A 24 6.23 -0.49 -16.72
N VAL A 25 6.42 -1.59 -15.97
CA VAL A 25 5.41 -2.07 -15.03
C VAL A 25 5.50 -1.34 -13.71
N LEU A 26 4.36 -0.88 -13.24
CA LEU A 26 4.12 -0.29 -11.93
C LEU A 26 3.05 -1.09 -11.18
N ILE A 27 3.37 -1.62 -10.02
CA ILE A 27 2.43 -2.35 -9.15
C ILE A 27 2.10 -1.48 -7.94
N LEU A 28 0.81 -1.29 -7.68
CA LEU A 28 0.29 -0.46 -6.59
C LEU A 28 -0.35 -1.36 -5.52
N LEU A 29 0.12 -1.21 -4.28
CA LEU A 29 -0.34 -1.95 -3.10
C LEU A 29 -1.07 -1.00 -2.15
N HIS A 30 -2.30 -1.33 -1.78
CA HIS A 30 -3.15 -0.52 -0.91
C HIS A 30 -2.84 -0.73 0.59
N GLY A 31 -3.41 0.12 1.44
CA GLY A 31 -3.32 0.05 2.89
C GLY A 31 -4.23 -1.01 3.52
N LEU A 32 -4.14 -1.12 4.84
CA LEU A 32 -4.99 -2.01 5.64
C LEU A 32 -6.47 -1.67 5.39
N THR A 33 -7.27 -2.70 5.12
CA THR A 33 -8.72 -2.66 4.88
C THR A 33 -9.20 -1.95 3.63
N ASP A 34 -8.28 -1.45 2.80
CA ASP A 34 -8.57 -0.87 1.50
C ASP A 34 -8.75 -1.94 0.40
N SER A 35 -8.78 -1.48 -0.83
CA SER A 35 -8.79 -2.29 -2.04
C SER A 35 -8.01 -1.58 -3.15
N SER A 36 -8.01 -2.14 -4.35
CA SER A 36 -7.50 -1.45 -5.55
C SER A 36 -8.15 -0.08 -5.80
N ARG A 37 -9.33 0.18 -5.22
CA ARG A 37 -9.98 1.50 -5.27
C ARG A 37 -9.12 2.61 -4.67
N SER A 38 -8.35 2.30 -3.64
CA SER A 38 -7.49 3.27 -2.94
C SER A 38 -6.58 4.07 -3.89
N TRP A 39 -6.19 3.47 -5.01
CA TRP A 39 -5.35 4.10 -6.04
C TRP A 39 -6.13 4.62 -7.26
N SER A 40 -7.45 4.45 -7.30
CA SER A 40 -8.25 4.74 -8.50
C SER A 40 -8.21 6.20 -8.94
N LEU A 41 -8.05 7.13 -8.00
CA LEU A 41 -7.97 8.57 -8.29
C LEU A 41 -6.60 8.96 -8.88
N SER A 42 -5.52 8.28 -8.52
CA SER A 42 -4.17 8.51 -9.05
C SER A 42 -3.89 7.71 -10.33
N LEU A 43 -4.64 6.63 -10.56
CA LEU A 43 -4.43 5.71 -11.68
C LEU A 43 -4.45 6.38 -13.06
N PRO A 44 -5.37 7.33 -13.37
CA PRO A 44 -5.39 7.97 -14.69
C PRO A 44 -4.10 8.73 -15.04
N GLU A 45 -3.41 9.27 -14.02
CA GLU A 45 -2.14 9.96 -14.23
C GLU A 45 -1.01 8.97 -14.54
N LEU A 46 -0.92 7.91 -13.74
CA LEU A 46 0.11 6.88 -13.87
C LEU A 46 -0.04 6.06 -15.16
N ALA A 47 -1.28 5.77 -15.55
CA ALA A 47 -1.58 4.97 -16.74
C ALA A 47 -1.31 5.70 -18.08
N LYS A 48 -0.88 6.96 -18.06
CA LYS A 48 -0.43 7.65 -19.28
C LYS A 48 0.87 7.06 -19.82
N ASP A 49 1.80 6.73 -18.93
CA ASP A 49 3.18 6.38 -19.28
C ASP A 49 3.60 4.97 -18.81
N TYR A 50 2.83 4.35 -17.90
CA TYR A 50 3.17 3.07 -17.27
C TYR A 50 2.09 2.03 -17.47
N ARG A 51 2.48 0.76 -17.54
CA ARG A 51 1.57 -0.38 -17.40
C ARG A 51 1.34 -0.60 -15.92
N VAL A 52 0.17 -0.20 -15.44
CA VAL A 52 -0.15 -0.16 -14.01
C VAL A 52 -1.02 -1.33 -13.62
N TYR A 53 -0.62 -2.04 -12.58
CA TYR A 53 -1.41 -3.06 -11.91
C TYR A 53 -1.75 -2.59 -10.50
N VAL A 54 -3.02 -2.58 -10.16
CA VAL A 54 -3.50 -2.26 -8.81
C VAL A 54 -4.13 -3.50 -8.23
N LEU A 55 -3.51 -4.07 -7.20
CA LEU A 55 -3.92 -5.35 -6.64
C LEU A 55 -4.97 -5.17 -5.55
N ASP A 56 -5.98 -6.06 -5.52
CA ASP A 56 -6.71 -6.35 -4.30
C ASP A 56 -5.90 -7.41 -3.54
N GLN A 57 -5.25 -7.05 -2.45
CA GLN A 57 -4.40 -7.96 -1.71
C GLN A 57 -5.22 -9.02 -0.97
N ARG A 58 -4.62 -10.15 -0.54
CA ARG A 58 -5.32 -11.21 0.20
C ARG A 58 -6.22 -10.64 1.30
N GLY A 59 -7.45 -11.13 1.38
CA GLY A 59 -8.43 -10.69 2.38
C GLY A 59 -9.13 -9.38 2.08
N HIS A 60 -8.77 -8.68 1.01
CA HIS A 60 -9.23 -7.33 0.70
C HIS A 60 -9.87 -7.25 -0.68
N GLY A 61 -10.77 -6.26 -0.85
CA GLY A 61 -11.47 -6.04 -2.11
C GLY A 61 -12.26 -7.27 -2.53
N ASP A 62 -12.06 -7.70 -3.77
CA ASP A 62 -12.72 -8.88 -4.36
C ASP A 62 -11.81 -10.12 -4.44
N SER A 63 -10.59 -10.06 -3.88
CA SER A 63 -9.68 -11.20 -3.78
C SER A 63 -10.11 -12.17 -2.70
N ASP A 64 -9.63 -13.42 -2.79
CA ASP A 64 -9.88 -14.41 -1.75
C ASP A 64 -9.44 -13.95 -0.37
N ALA A 65 -10.24 -14.31 0.63
CA ALA A 65 -9.99 -14.03 2.04
C ALA A 65 -9.80 -15.35 2.80
N PRO A 66 -8.57 -15.95 2.76
CA PRO A 66 -8.30 -17.18 3.50
C PRO A 66 -8.37 -16.94 5.01
N ASP A 67 -8.65 -18.00 5.77
CA ASP A 67 -8.73 -17.92 7.24
C ASP A 67 -7.38 -17.53 7.90
N GLY A 68 -6.29 -17.57 7.17
CA GLY A 68 -4.94 -17.19 7.59
C GLY A 68 -3.87 -18.15 7.07
N PRO A 69 -2.61 -17.96 7.42
CA PRO A 69 -2.08 -16.82 8.17
C PRO A 69 -1.97 -15.53 7.33
N TYR A 70 -2.05 -14.39 7.99
CA TYR A 70 -1.72 -13.08 7.42
C TYR A 70 -0.34 -12.67 7.93
N THR A 71 0.66 -12.74 7.05
CA THR A 71 2.06 -12.39 7.34
C THR A 71 2.61 -11.55 6.18
N LEU A 72 3.62 -10.71 6.45
CA LEU A 72 4.26 -9.93 5.39
C LEU A 72 4.86 -10.84 4.30
N SER A 73 5.44 -11.97 4.68
CA SER A 73 5.92 -12.96 3.70
C SER A 73 4.77 -13.49 2.84
N GLY A 74 3.62 -13.82 3.43
CA GLY A 74 2.46 -14.30 2.69
C GLY A 74 1.91 -13.27 1.69
N PHE A 75 1.79 -12.00 2.08
CA PHE A 75 1.43 -10.91 1.18
C PHE A 75 2.47 -10.72 0.07
N SER A 76 3.75 -10.79 0.42
CA SER A 76 4.86 -10.65 -0.54
C SER A 76 4.90 -11.80 -1.53
N ASP A 77 4.69 -13.03 -1.08
CA ASP A 77 4.62 -14.22 -1.93
C ASP A 77 3.46 -14.12 -2.94
N ASP A 78 2.32 -13.52 -2.56
CA ASP A 78 1.23 -13.25 -3.49
C ASP A 78 1.64 -12.24 -4.57
N VAL A 79 2.33 -11.16 -4.21
CA VAL A 79 2.81 -10.17 -5.19
C VAL A 79 3.83 -10.80 -6.14
N ILE A 80 4.79 -11.56 -5.63
CA ILE A 80 5.77 -12.26 -6.47
C ILE A 80 5.11 -13.32 -7.35
N SER A 81 4.14 -14.07 -6.81
CA SER A 81 3.36 -15.05 -7.59
C SER A 81 2.53 -14.37 -8.69
N PHE A 82 1.97 -13.18 -8.42
CA PHE A 82 1.30 -12.35 -9.42
C PHE A 82 2.26 -11.94 -10.55
N MET A 83 3.44 -11.45 -10.20
CA MET A 83 4.48 -11.11 -11.18
C MET A 83 4.88 -12.32 -12.04
N ASP A 84 5.07 -13.48 -11.42
CA ASP A 84 5.42 -14.71 -12.11
C ASP A 84 4.33 -15.16 -13.09
N ALA A 85 3.06 -15.10 -12.66
CA ALA A 85 1.92 -15.52 -13.48
C ALA A 85 1.71 -14.63 -14.72
N LEU A 86 2.11 -13.36 -14.65
CA LEU A 86 2.08 -12.40 -15.75
C LEU A 86 3.42 -12.26 -16.49
N HIS A 87 4.43 -13.07 -16.14
CA HIS A 87 5.78 -13.02 -16.71
C HIS A 87 6.45 -11.63 -16.55
N ILE A 88 6.18 -10.96 -15.42
CA ILE A 88 6.81 -9.69 -15.06
C ILE A 88 8.12 -10.01 -14.34
N GLU A 89 9.24 -9.80 -15.03
CA GLU A 89 10.57 -10.05 -14.44
C GLU A 89 10.90 -9.02 -13.36
N LYS A 90 10.60 -7.74 -13.63
CA LYS A 90 10.93 -6.63 -12.75
C LYS A 90 9.87 -5.53 -12.83
N ALA A 91 9.54 -4.91 -11.69
CA ALA A 91 8.55 -3.83 -11.61
C ALA A 91 8.99 -2.72 -10.64
N THR A 92 8.44 -1.52 -10.82
CA THR A 92 8.34 -0.54 -9.74
C THR A 92 7.21 -0.96 -8.82
N ILE A 93 7.45 -0.95 -7.49
CA ILE A 93 6.41 -1.24 -6.50
C ILE A 93 6.17 0.02 -5.66
N ALA A 94 4.92 0.48 -5.66
CA ALA A 94 4.45 1.55 -4.79
C ALA A 94 3.46 1.00 -3.78
N GLY A 95 3.72 1.22 -2.50
CA GLY A 95 2.86 0.78 -1.40
C GLY A 95 2.41 1.94 -0.52
N HIS A 96 1.14 1.92 -0.14
CA HIS A 96 0.57 2.82 0.85
C HIS A 96 0.35 2.08 2.18
N SER A 97 0.77 2.68 3.30
CA SER A 97 0.53 2.16 4.65
C SER A 97 0.94 0.67 4.77
N MET A 98 0.05 -0.26 5.08
CA MET A 98 0.33 -1.72 5.06
C MET A 98 1.04 -2.14 3.77
N GLY A 99 0.58 -1.66 2.61
CA GLY A 99 1.20 -1.95 1.31
C GLY A 99 2.66 -1.47 1.22
N SER A 100 3.03 -0.41 1.96
CA SER A 100 4.39 0.08 2.02
C SER A 100 5.32 -0.86 2.80
N PHE A 101 4.83 -1.51 3.85
CA PHE A 101 5.60 -2.53 4.59
C PHE A 101 5.77 -3.80 3.76
N ILE A 102 4.74 -4.18 3.00
CA ILE A 102 4.84 -5.29 2.03
C ILE A 102 5.89 -4.94 0.96
N ALA A 103 5.87 -3.71 0.41
CA ALA A 103 6.84 -3.25 -0.57
C ALA A 103 8.28 -3.22 -0.01
N GLN A 104 8.47 -2.76 1.23
CA GLN A 104 9.76 -2.81 1.94
C GLN A 104 10.24 -4.26 2.09
N TYR A 105 9.35 -5.16 2.53
CA TYR A 105 9.68 -6.59 2.68
C TYR A 105 10.12 -7.19 1.34
N ILE A 106 9.38 -6.94 0.25
CA ILE A 106 9.77 -7.42 -1.09
C ILE A 106 11.13 -6.83 -1.51
N ALA A 107 11.40 -5.55 -1.21
CA ALA A 107 12.66 -4.90 -1.54
C ALA A 107 13.86 -5.54 -0.83
N MET A 108 13.68 -6.07 0.36
CA MET A 108 14.72 -6.78 1.13
C MET A 108 14.88 -8.25 0.72
N GLU A 109 13.76 -8.95 0.44
CA GLU A 109 13.79 -10.39 0.12
C GLU A 109 13.99 -10.69 -1.38
N TYR A 110 13.53 -9.79 -2.27
CA TYR A 110 13.52 -9.98 -3.72
C TYR A 110 14.03 -8.72 -4.46
N PRO A 111 15.21 -8.16 -4.09
CA PRO A 111 15.70 -6.90 -4.65
C PRO A 111 15.88 -6.93 -6.17
N GLU A 112 16.16 -8.10 -6.75
CA GLU A 112 16.29 -8.28 -8.21
C GLU A 112 14.96 -8.13 -8.95
N ARG A 113 13.81 -8.27 -8.25
CA ARG A 113 12.46 -8.17 -8.83
C ARG A 113 11.94 -6.72 -8.85
N ILE A 114 12.64 -5.78 -8.22
CA ILE A 114 12.18 -4.39 -8.06
C ILE A 114 13.14 -3.42 -8.76
N SER A 115 12.57 -2.55 -9.62
CA SER A 115 13.32 -1.47 -10.27
C SER A 115 13.36 -0.19 -9.41
N ASN A 116 12.25 0.17 -8.79
CA ASN A 116 12.12 1.31 -7.89
C ASN A 116 11.16 0.97 -6.75
N LEU A 117 11.39 1.53 -5.58
CA LEU A 117 10.53 1.41 -4.39
C LEU A 117 9.89 2.75 -4.09
N ILE A 118 8.57 2.76 -3.87
CA ILE A 118 7.82 3.97 -3.51
C ILE A 118 7.02 3.68 -2.25
N LEU A 119 7.28 4.45 -1.21
CA LEU A 119 6.69 4.32 0.11
C LEU A 119 5.81 5.52 0.40
N VAL A 120 4.50 5.31 0.50
CA VAL A 120 3.50 6.36 0.74
C VAL A 120 2.88 6.15 2.12
N GLY A 121 2.97 7.14 3.00
CA GLY A 121 2.48 7.02 4.38
C GLY A 121 3.09 5.80 5.08
N SER A 122 4.41 5.79 5.23
CA SER A 122 5.21 4.65 5.69
C SER A 122 6.05 4.99 6.91
N ALA A 123 6.69 3.98 7.49
CA ALA A 123 7.63 4.11 8.60
C ALA A 123 8.71 3.02 8.56
N ASP A 124 9.70 3.13 9.44
CA ASP A 124 10.74 2.12 9.66
C ASP A 124 10.22 0.90 10.44
N LYS A 125 9.18 1.10 11.24
CA LYS A 125 8.54 0.08 12.06
C LYS A 125 7.10 0.45 12.40
N THR A 126 6.32 -0.52 12.79
CA THR A 126 4.95 -0.37 13.32
C THR A 126 4.84 -0.82 14.78
N ALA A 127 5.83 -1.54 15.27
CA ALA A 127 5.86 -1.97 16.67
C ALA A 127 5.83 -0.76 17.62
N GLY A 128 4.82 -0.74 18.52
CA GLY A 128 4.59 0.35 19.46
C GLY A 128 3.91 1.59 18.84
N ASN A 129 3.22 1.43 17.71
CA ASN A 129 2.45 2.51 17.09
C ASN A 129 1.09 2.68 17.78
N GLU A 130 0.84 3.87 18.34
CA GLU A 130 -0.35 4.18 19.14
C GLU A 130 -1.66 4.06 18.33
N THR A 131 -1.65 4.39 17.04
CA THR A 131 -2.83 4.25 16.18
C THR A 131 -3.18 2.78 15.94
N LEU A 132 -2.18 1.90 15.78
CA LEU A 132 -2.42 0.46 15.67
C LEU A 132 -2.89 -0.15 16.99
N ASP A 133 -2.38 0.33 18.14
CA ASP A 133 -2.87 -0.09 19.45
C ASP A 133 -4.34 0.32 19.62
N TRP A 134 -4.68 1.57 19.31
CA TRP A 134 -6.08 2.05 19.28
C TRP A 134 -6.96 1.22 18.35
N LEU A 135 -6.49 0.95 17.12
CA LEU A 135 -7.21 0.12 16.17
C LEU A 135 -7.46 -1.27 16.74
N TRP A 136 -6.42 -1.90 17.29
CA TRP A 136 -6.52 -3.24 17.88
C TRP A 136 -7.55 -3.33 18.98
N GLU A 137 -7.55 -2.36 19.91
CA GLU A 137 -8.53 -2.30 21.00
C GLU A 137 -9.96 -2.18 20.48
N ASN A 138 -10.18 -1.35 19.44
CA ASN A 138 -11.51 -1.15 18.89
C ASN A 138 -12.03 -2.36 18.09
N ILE A 139 -11.20 -2.97 17.27
CA ILE A 139 -11.67 -4.09 16.42
C ILE A 139 -11.95 -5.38 17.21
N GLN A 140 -11.45 -5.51 18.44
CA GLN A 140 -11.73 -6.69 19.29
C GLN A 140 -13.23 -6.84 19.62
N GLN A 141 -13.96 -5.74 19.70
CA GLN A 141 -15.41 -5.76 20.00
C GLN A 141 -16.27 -6.24 18.84
N PHE A 142 -15.77 -6.17 17.59
CA PHE A 142 -16.55 -6.57 16.43
C PHE A 142 -16.51 -8.08 16.23
N GLN A 143 -17.65 -8.67 15.86
CA GLN A 143 -17.81 -10.11 15.61
C GLN A 143 -18.05 -10.39 14.12
N GLU A 144 -19.07 -9.78 13.54
CA GLU A 144 -19.50 -10.02 12.15
C GLU A 144 -19.18 -8.83 11.24
N LYS A 145 -19.35 -7.62 11.76
CA LYS A 145 -19.21 -6.37 11.00
C LYS A 145 -18.52 -5.30 11.84
N VAL A 146 -17.87 -4.41 11.14
CA VAL A 146 -17.34 -3.17 11.69
C VAL A 146 -18.45 -2.12 11.67
N ASP A 147 -18.60 -1.34 12.75
CA ASP A 147 -19.64 -0.35 12.89
C ASP A 147 -19.44 0.84 11.93
N SER A 148 -20.55 1.41 11.43
CA SER A 148 -20.49 2.55 10.53
C SER A 148 -19.83 3.79 11.14
N SER A 149 -20.07 4.03 12.45
CA SER A 149 -19.42 5.15 13.16
C SER A 149 -17.90 4.97 13.25
N PHE A 150 -17.43 3.75 13.44
CA PHE A 150 -16.01 3.42 13.41
C PHE A 150 -15.41 3.60 12.01
N LEU A 151 -16.14 3.20 10.97
CA LEU A 151 -15.72 3.40 9.58
C LEU A 151 -15.59 4.88 9.21
N GLU A 152 -16.50 5.74 9.70
CA GLU A 152 -16.42 7.19 9.51
C GLU A 152 -15.13 7.77 10.10
N GLU A 153 -14.76 7.33 11.31
CA GLU A 153 -13.51 7.74 11.96
C GLU A 153 -12.28 7.18 11.25
N TRP A 154 -12.29 5.88 10.93
CA TRP A 154 -11.19 5.18 10.27
C TRP A 154 -10.84 5.74 8.90
N THR A 155 -11.83 6.17 8.12
CA THR A 155 -11.64 6.72 6.78
C THR A 155 -11.59 8.26 6.73
N SER A 156 -11.49 8.91 7.90
CA SER A 156 -11.42 10.37 7.98
C SER A 156 -10.10 10.91 7.43
N THR A 157 -10.16 12.09 6.81
CA THR A 157 -8.99 12.79 6.27
C THR A 157 -9.03 14.26 6.63
N PRO A 158 -7.88 14.93 6.87
CA PRO A 158 -7.86 16.36 7.14
C PRO A 158 -8.24 17.18 5.92
N THR A 159 -7.94 16.70 4.72
CA THR A 159 -8.26 17.35 3.45
C THR A 159 -9.52 16.70 2.84
N PRO A 160 -10.44 17.50 2.25
CA PRO A 160 -11.62 16.94 1.60
C PRO A 160 -11.27 15.99 0.46
N VAL A 161 -11.91 14.83 0.44
CA VAL A 161 -11.81 13.81 -0.60
C VAL A 161 -13.14 13.73 -1.36
N ASP A 162 -13.10 13.30 -2.63
CA ASP A 162 -14.31 13.13 -3.45
C ASP A 162 -15.34 12.26 -2.72
N PRO A 163 -16.58 12.77 -2.50
CA PRO A 163 -17.57 12.07 -1.67
C PRO A 163 -18.05 10.75 -2.28
N GLU A 164 -18.12 10.63 -3.61
CA GLU A 164 -18.56 9.40 -4.27
C GLU A 164 -17.48 8.33 -4.15
N PHE A 165 -16.22 8.71 -4.34
CA PHE A 165 -15.08 7.82 -4.10
C PHE A 165 -15.09 7.31 -2.65
N LEU A 166 -15.21 8.22 -1.67
CA LEU A 166 -15.16 7.88 -0.26
C LEU A 166 -16.32 6.97 0.16
N ALA A 167 -17.54 7.21 -0.35
CA ALA A 167 -18.69 6.35 -0.08
C ALA A 167 -18.45 4.91 -0.56
N ARG A 168 -17.95 4.74 -1.78
CA ARG A 168 -17.64 3.42 -2.34
C ARG A 168 -16.47 2.74 -1.62
N LEU A 169 -15.46 3.50 -1.23
CA LEU A 169 -14.35 2.98 -0.44
C LEU A 169 -14.85 2.43 0.90
N LYS A 170 -15.71 3.18 1.61
CA LYS A 170 -16.32 2.74 2.87
C LYS A 170 -17.14 1.45 2.73
N GLU A 171 -17.88 1.31 1.62
CA GLU A 171 -18.61 0.06 1.33
C GLU A 171 -17.64 -1.14 1.20
N GLU A 172 -16.55 -0.97 0.48
CA GLU A 172 -15.54 -2.02 0.32
C GLU A 172 -14.78 -2.30 1.62
N THR A 173 -14.43 -1.27 2.38
CA THR A 173 -13.82 -1.40 3.71
C THR A 173 -14.72 -2.13 4.70
N ALA A 174 -16.04 -1.84 4.68
CA ALA A 174 -17.04 -2.52 5.49
C ALA A 174 -17.23 -4.00 5.12
N ALA A 175 -16.94 -4.36 3.88
CA ALA A 175 -17.06 -5.73 3.38
C ALA A 175 -15.85 -6.61 3.78
N VAL A 176 -14.73 -6.03 4.20
CA VAL A 176 -13.57 -6.79 4.68
C VAL A 176 -13.97 -7.59 5.92
N PRO A 177 -13.79 -8.94 5.93
CA PRO A 177 -14.15 -9.77 7.07
C PRO A 177 -13.43 -9.34 8.36
N VAL A 178 -14.12 -9.37 9.50
CA VAL A 178 -13.56 -8.95 10.78
C VAL A 178 -12.31 -9.74 11.17
N TYR A 179 -12.23 -11.01 10.82
CA TYR A 179 -11.01 -11.79 11.07
C TYR A 179 -9.81 -11.28 10.27
N VAL A 180 -10.03 -10.75 9.06
CA VAL A 180 -8.97 -10.12 8.25
C VAL A 180 -8.48 -8.85 8.93
N TRP A 181 -9.40 -7.98 9.39
CA TRP A 181 -9.05 -6.82 10.21
C TRP A 181 -8.13 -7.20 11.35
N LYS A 182 -8.52 -8.24 12.14
CA LYS A 182 -7.78 -8.70 13.31
C LYS A 182 -6.42 -9.29 12.94
N HIS A 183 -6.36 -10.17 11.95
CA HIS A 183 -5.12 -10.84 11.56
C HIS A 183 -4.11 -9.86 10.93
N ALA A 184 -4.56 -9.01 10.02
CA ALA A 184 -3.67 -8.05 9.36
C ALA A 184 -3.19 -6.96 10.32
N THR A 185 -4.05 -6.48 11.24
CA THR A 185 -3.62 -5.55 12.30
C THR A 185 -2.61 -6.20 13.23
N SER A 186 -2.89 -7.43 13.69
CA SER A 186 -1.96 -8.18 14.57
C SER A 186 -0.59 -8.38 13.92
N MET A 187 -0.55 -8.67 12.63
CA MET A 187 0.69 -8.74 11.85
C MET A 187 1.45 -7.41 11.93
N LEU A 188 0.78 -6.30 11.59
CA LEU A 188 1.42 -4.99 11.58
C LEU A 188 1.95 -4.56 12.96
N MET A 189 1.28 -4.90 14.05
CA MET A 189 1.68 -4.46 15.40
C MET A 189 3.08 -4.92 15.83
N THR A 190 3.68 -5.86 15.13
CA THR A 190 4.96 -6.48 15.53
C THR A 190 6.12 -6.20 14.57
N GLU A 191 5.88 -5.49 13.48
CA GLU A 191 6.90 -5.30 12.44
C GLU A 191 7.92 -4.22 12.83
N ASP A 192 9.18 -4.56 12.67
CA ASP A 192 10.31 -3.66 12.85
C ASP A 192 11.39 -3.95 11.81
N PHE A 193 11.52 -3.05 10.84
CA PHE A 193 12.49 -3.15 9.76
C PHE A 193 13.73 -2.27 9.97
N SER A 194 13.81 -1.52 11.05
CA SER A 194 14.85 -0.52 11.29
C SER A 194 16.28 -1.05 11.11
N ALA A 195 16.52 -2.30 11.52
CA ALA A 195 17.82 -2.96 11.36
C ALA A 195 18.12 -3.42 9.92
N ARG A 196 17.09 -3.66 9.10
CA ARG A 196 17.20 -4.23 7.75
C ARG A 196 17.06 -3.22 6.62
N LEU A 197 16.43 -2.08 6.87
CA LEU A 197 16.23 -1.04 5.85
C LEU A 197 17.52 -0.61 5.13
N PRO A 198 18.72 -0.59 5.77
CA PRO A 198 19.96 -0.32 5.05
C PRO A 198 20.34 -1.35 3.96
N GLU A 199 19.68 -2.52 3.92
CA GLU A 199 19.85 -3.50 2.83
C GLU A 199 19.23 -3.02 1.52
N ILE A 200 18.26 -2.09 1.59
CA ILE A 200 17.58 -1.52 0.42
C ILE A 200 18.56 -0.57 -0.31
N THR A 201 18.96 -0.96 -1.50
CA THR A 201 19.90 -0.19 -2.35
C THR A 201 19.27 0.32 -3.64
N ILE A 202 18.05 -0.08 -3.94
CA ILE A 202 17.30 0.35 -5.13
C ILE A 202 16.83 1.80 -4.99
N PRO A 203 16.63 2.54 -6.10
CA PRO A 203 16.06 3.89 -6.04
C PRO A 203 14.75 3.90 -5.25
N THR A 204 14.68 4.75 -4.23
CA THR A 204 13.56 4.79 -3.29
C THR A 204 12.99 6.22 -3.20
N LEU A 205 11.66 6.32 -3.22
CA LEU A 205 10.91 7.54 -2.97
C LEU A 205 10.04 7.35 -1.73
N ILE A 206 10.14 8.26 -0.78
CA ILE A 206 9.29 8.33 0.41
C ILE A 206 8.38 9.54 0.26
N ILE A 207 7.06 9.32 0.39
CA ILE A 207 6.02 10.36 0.31
C ILE A 207 5.25 10.38 1.62
N TRP A 208 5.14 11.57 2.22
CA TRP A 208 4.52 11.75 3.52
C TRP A 208 3.65 13.01 3.59
N GLY A 209 2.53 12.93 4.30
CA GLY A 209 1.66 14.04 4.64
C GLY A 209 1.96 14.58 6.04
N GLU A 210 2.12 15.89 6.19
CA GLU A 210 2.49 16.49 7.49
C GLU A 210 1.42 16.37 8.58
N GLN A 211 0.17 16.01 8.18
CA GLN A 211 -0.96 15.74 9.08
C GLN A 211 -1.21 14.23 9.24
N ASP A 212 -0.23 13.38 8.89
CA ASP A 212 -0.33 11.93 9.08
C ASP A 212 -0.39 11.59 10.57
N ALA A 213 -1.56 11.14 11.04
CA ALA A 213 -1.81 10.76 12.42
C ALA A 213 -1.38 9.31 12.72
N VAL A 214 -1.02 8.52 11.68
CA VAL A 214 -0.57 7.14 11.84
C VAL A 214 0.94 7.07 12.00
N PHE A 215 1.68 7.75 11.12
CA PHE A 215 3.14 7.76 11.12
C PHE A 215 3.65 9.20 11.22
N PRO A 216 3.96 9.68 12.44
CA PRO A 216 4.40 11.05 12.69
C PRO A 216 5.78 11.36 12.10
N TYR A 217 6.19 12.62 12.21
CA TYR A 217 7.45 13.11 11.63
C TYR A 217 8.69 12.36 12.13
N GLU A 218 8.70 11.94 13.39
CA GLU A 218 9.79 11.18 13.99
C GLU A 218 10.03 9.83 13.28
N ASP A 219 8.97 9.19 12.78
CA ASP A 219 9.06 7.98 11.98
C ASP A 219 9.72 8.29 10.63
N GLN A 220 9.40 9.43 10.03
CA GLN A 220 10.00 9.86 8.77
C GLN A 220 11.50 10.15 8.91
N VAL A 221 11.90 10.76 10.02
CA VAL A 221 13.31 11.01 10.33
C VAL A 221 14.08 9.70 10.42
N ARG A 222 13.51 8.68 11.09
CA ARG A 222 14.15 7.36 11.21
C ARG A 222 14.19 6.63 9.87
N LEU A 223 13.08 6.65 9.12
CA LEU A 223 12.99 5.99 7.81
C LEU A 223 14.01 6.58 6.82
N GLN A 224 14.12 7.90 6.75
CA GLN A 224 15.12 8.57 5.91
C GLN A 224 16.56 8.27 6.33
N ALA A 225 16.82 8.21 7.64
CA ALA A 225 18.13 7.85 8.16
C ALA A 225 18.51 6.39 7.81
N ALA A 226 17.52 5.49 7.77
CA ALA A 226 17.72 4.07 7.45
C ALA A 226 17.92 3.83 5.93
N ILE A 227 17.34 4.69 5.07
CA ILE A 227 17.48 4.62 3.60
C ILE A 227 18.04 5.98 3.09
N PRO A 228 19.31 6.29 3.32
CA PRO A 228 19.85 7.64 3.14
C PRO A 228 19.90 8.14 1.69
N HIS A 229 19.76 7.24 0.71
CA HIS A 229 19.68 7.60 -0.71
C HIS A 229 18.24 7.84 -1.19
N ALA A 230 17.24 7.61 -0.34
CA ALA A 230 15.84 7.85 -0.70
C ALA A 230 15.57 9.33 -0.94
N GLN A 231 14.80 9.62 -1.97
CA GLN A 231 14.19 10.94 -2.13
C GLN A 231 13.02 11.06 -1.16
N PHE A 232 12.87 12.20 -0.52
CA PHE A 232 11.78 12.47 0.42
C PHE A 232 10.91 13.62 -0.06
N LYS A 233 9.61 13.41 -0.06
CA LYS A 233 8.60 14.41 -0.40
C LYS A 233 7.59 14.51 0.73
N GLN A 234 7.36 15.72 1.20
CA GLN A 234 6.36 16.02 2.21
C GLN A 234 5.34 17.02 1.69
N TYR A 235 4.11 16.88 2.15
CA TYR A 235 2.99 17.70 1.73
C TYR A 235 2.28 18.30 2.93
N PRO A 236 2.27 19.65 3.06
CA PRO A 236 1.54 20.31 4.14
C PRO A 236 0.04 20.05 4.01
N GLU A 237 -0.67 20.06 5.14
CA GLU A 237 -2.13 19.92 5.23
C GLU A 237 -2.70 18.57 4.74
N VAL A 238 -1.86 17.63 4.36
CA VAL A 238 -2.22 16.28 3.88
C VAL A 238 -2.01 15.25 4.98
N GLY A 239 -2.98 14.34 5.15
CA GLY A 239 -2.94 13.28 6.16
C GLY A 239 -2.30 11.99 5.67
N HIS A 240 -2.74 10.87 6.26
CA HIS A 240 -2.22 9.54 5.97
C HIS A 240 -2.59 9.03 4.58
N ASN A 241 -3.78 9.37 4.09
CA ASN A 241 -4.33 8.86 2.84
C ASN A 241 -3.98 9.76 1.64
N ILE A 242 -2.71 10.02 1.45
CA ILE A 242 -2.13 10.99 0.51
C ILE A 242 -2.66 10.78 -0.92
N GLN A 243 -2.79 9.52 -1.35
CA GLN A 243 -3.28 9.15 -2.68
C GLN A 243 -4.79 9.42 -2.88
N TRP A 244 -5.55 9.71 -1.82
CA TRP A 244 -6.94 10.15 -1.89
C TRP A 244 -7.04 11.68 -1.85
N GLU A 245 -6.20 12.30 -1.03
CA GLU A 245 -6.25 13.72 -0.71
C GLU A 245 -5.67 14.60 -1.83
N ILE A 246 -4.56 14.15 -2.43
CA ILE A 246 -3.88 14.87 -3.53
C ILE A 246 -3.54 13.91 -4.70
N PRO A 247 -4.53 13.18 -5.26
CA PRO A 247 -4.32 12.05 -6.14
C PRO A 247 -3.53 12.36 -7.39
N ARG A 248 -3.82 13.50 -8.03
CA ARG A 248 -3.12 13.92 -9.24
C ARG A 248 -1.65 14.22 -8.96
N GLN A 249 -1.38 14.96 -7.89
CA GLN A 249 -0.03 15.37 -7.53
C GLN A 249 0.83 14.14 -7.17
N ILE A 250 0.26 13.16 -6.49
CA ILE A 250 0.95 11.90 -6.18
C ILE A 250 1.22 11.10 -7.46
N GLY A 251 0.27 11.02 -8.38
CA GLY A 251 0.50 10.38 -9.67
C GLY A 251 1.64 11.03 -10.46
N GLU A 252 1.66 12.36 -10.54
CA GLU A 252 2.73 13.13 -11.20
C GLU A 252 4.10 12.95 -10.52
N GLU A 253 4.15 12.92 -9.18
CA GLU A 253 5.38 12.72 -8.42
C GLU A 253 5.97 11.33 -8.64
N ILE A 254 5.14 10.28 -8.55
CA ILE A 254 5.52 8.90 -8.81
C ILE A 254 6.03 8.76 -10.25
N ALA A 255 5.29 9.28 -11.23
CA ALA A 255 5.67 9.21 -12.64
C ALA A 255 7.02 9.90 -12.89
N THR A 256 7.23 11.07 -12.31
CA THR A 256 8.49 11.83 -12.41
C THR A 256 9.66 11.05 -11.82
N PHE A 257 9.47 10.48 -10.63
CA PHE A 257 10.51 9.69 -9.97
C PHE A 257 10.88 8.44 -10.78
N VAL A 258 9.89 7.67 -11.23
CA VAL A 258 10.15 6.45 -12.02
C VAL A 258 10.88 6.80 -13.32
N LYS A 259 10.45 7.84 -14.03
CA LYS A 259 11.10 8.31 -15.25
C LYS A 259 12.56 8.69 -15.04
N ALA A 260 12.86 9.39 -13.94
CA ALA A 260 14.23 9.82 -13.62
C ALA A 260 15.17 8.64 -13.27
N ASN A 261 14.62 7.50 -12.83
CA ASN A 261 15.37 6.30 -12.43
C ASN A 261 15.21 5.14 -13.43
N SER A 262 14.53 5.36 -14.56
CA SER A 262 14.52 4.41 -15.67
C SER A 262 15.89 4.42 -16.34
N ARG A 263 16.59 3.29 -16.29
CA ARG A 263 17.80 3.11 -17.12
C ARG A 263 17.33 2.81 -18.54
N GLU A 264 17.84 3.55 -19.51
CA GLU A 264 17.73 3.25 -20.93
C GLU A 264 18.30 1.85 -21.26
#